data_b78b1b292d8fcfe45170829c61c5860f
#
_entry.id   b78b1b292d8fcfe45170829c61c5860f
#
_cell.length_a   1.000
_cell.length_b   1.000
_cell.length_c   1.000
_cell.angle_alpha   90.00
_cell.angle_beta   90.00
_cell.angle_gamma   90.00
#
_symmetry.space_group_name_H-M   'P 1'
#
loop_
_entity.id
_entity.type
_entity.pdbx_description
1 polymer ?
#
loop_
_entity_poly.entity_id
_entity_poly.type
_entity_poly.pdbx_seq_one_letter_code
_entity_poly.pdbx_strand_id
1 'polypeptide(L)'
;DLFAYLAGAPSTGVQAKAIQPRTGYYGRNDNFVATISYGDGSVATLTYTAMGSKDFPKERMEVYVDGKVFYLDNYERMTVAGGAGGFETKIVEKGHFEELENFARAVKEGGEWPIPLGQMIEVSRDAIEIEEQLKS
;
A
#
# COMPACT_ATOMS: atom_id res chain seq x y z
N ASP A 1 4.24 2.43 0.30
CA ASP A 1 5.00 1.85 1.42
C ASP A 1 4.65 0.37 1.65
N LEU A 2 3.38 0.02 1.87
CA LEU A 2 2.97 -1.35 2.20
C LEU A 2 3.37 -2.37 1.13
N PHE A 3 3.19 -2.06 -0.15
CA PHE A 3 3.58 -2.96 -1.24
C PHE A 3 5.09 -3.18 -1.30
N ALA A 4 5.89 -2.13 -1.15
CA ALA A 4 7.36 -2.23 -1.10
C ALA A 4 7.82 -3.07 0.10
N TYR A 5 7.18 -2.89 1.25
CA TYR A 5 7.44 -3.71 2.44
C TYR A 5 7.13 -5.19 2.20
N LEU A 6 5.97 -5.49 1.61
CA LEU A 6 5.55 -6.88 1.36
C LEU A 6 6.36 -7.56 0.25
N ALA A 7 6.73 -6.83 -0.82
CA ALA A 7 7.55 -7.36 -1.89
C ALA A 7 9.00 -7.62 -1.42
N GLY A 8 9.54 -6.75 -0.57
CA GLY A 8 10.93 -6.86 -0.11
C GLY A 8 11.97 -6.71 -1.23
N ALA A 9 11.57 -6.17 -2.37
CA ALA A 9 12.38 -5.99 -3.55
C ALA A 9 12.17 -4.58 -4.15
N PRO A 10 13.15 -4.00 -4.86
CA PRO A 10 13.01 -2.69 -5.47
C PRO A 10 11.97 -2.69 -6.58
N SER A 11 11.25 -1.56 -6.75
CA SER A 11 10.34 -1.36 -7.87
C SER A 11 11.11 -1.23 -9.19
N THR A 12 10.55 -1.79 -10.26
CA THR A 12 11.14 -1.79 -11.60
C THR A 12 10.30 -1.05 -12.63
N GLY A 13 9.08 -0.72 -12.28
CA GLY A 13 8.20 0.07 -13.15
C GLY A 13 6.82 0.25 -12.57
N VAL A 14 6.18 1.33 -13.00
CA VAL A 14 4.84 1.74 -12.57
C VAL A 14 3.99 2.01 -13.81
N GLN A 15 2.73 1.60 -13.76
CA GLN A 15 1.71 1.95 -14.75
C GLN A 15 0.44 2.40 -14.04
N ALA A 16 -0.13 3.52 -14.47
CA ALA A 16 -1.34 4.04 -13.88
C ALA A 16 -2.35 4.52 -14.93
N LYS A 17 -3.63 4.38 -14.60
CA LYS A 17 -4.73 4.85 -15.45
C LYS A 17 -5.84 5.46 -14.60
N ALA A 18 -6.20 6.69 -14.91
CA ALA A 18 -7.32 7.36 -14.27
C ALA A 18 -8.65 6.77 -14.72
N ILE A 19 -9.58 6.61 -13.80
CA ILE A 19 -10.98 6.39 -14.09
C ILE A 19 -11.55 7.71 -14.62
N GLN A 20 -12.37 7.66 -15.67
CA GLN A 20 -12.99 8.86 -16.26
C GLN A 20 -14.40 9.07 -15.66
N PRO A 21 -14.54 9.88 -14.60
CA PRO A 21 -15.86 10.18 -14.05
C PRO A 21 -16.72 10.92 -15.08
N ARG A 22 -17.99 10.58 -15.16
CA ARG A 22 -18.93 11.28 -16.06
C ARG A 22 -19.42 12.61 -15.50
N THR A 23 -19.12 12.89 -14.25
CA THR A 23 -19.52 14.13 -13.55
C THR A 23 -18.28 14.90 -13.14
N GLY A 24 -18.36 16.23 -13.10
CA GLY A 24 -17.27 17.08 -12.60
C GLY A 24 -17.10 17.07 -11.08
N TYR A 25 -17.83 16.20 -10.38
CA TYR A 25 -17.79 16.10 -8.91
C TYR A 25 -16.53 15.36 -8.41
N TYR A 26 -16.03 14.38 -9.15
CA TYR A 26 -14.86 13.59 -8.78
C TYR A 26 -13.65 13.98 -9.62
N GLY A 27 -12.50 14.15 -8.98
CA GLY A 27 -11.21 14.35 -9.66
C GLY A 27 -10.70 13.07 -10.32
N ARG A 28 -9.90 13.22 -11.38
CA ARG A 28 -9.26 12.07 -12.05
C ARG A 28 -8.23 11.40 -11.15
N ASN A 29 -7.42 12.19 -10.47
CA ASN A 29 -6.38 11.74 -9.55
C ASN A 29 -6.92 11.18 -8.22
N ASP A 30 -8.22 11.31 -7.97
CA ASP A 30 -8.91 10.66 -6.85
C ASP A 30 -9.53 9.31 -7.23
N ASN A 31 -9.35 8.87 -8.49
CA ASN A 31 -9.98 7.67 -9.01
C ASN A 31 -9.09 7.03 -10.07
N PHE A 32 -8.26 6.08 -9.67
CA PHE A 32 -7.31 5.44 -10.57
C PHE A 32 -7.01 3.98 -10.19
N VAL A 33 -6.41 3.28 -11.14
CA VAL A 33 -5.76 1.98 -10.93
C VAL A 33 -4.28 2.15 -11.25
N ALA A 34 -3.41 1.60 -10.41
CA ALA A 34 -1.98 1.55 -10.64
C ALA A 34 -1.45 0.14 -10.45
N THR A 35 -0.44 -0.22 -11.22
CA THR A 35 0.32 -1.47 -11.11
C THR A 35 1.77 -1.13 -10.87
N ILE A 36 2.41 -1.81 -9.93
CA ILE A 36 3.83 -1.67 -9.61
C ILE A 36 4.48 -3.04 -9.79
N SER A 37 5.54 -3.12 -10.59
CA SER A 37 6.35 -4.33 -10.78
C SER A 37 7.59 -4.25 -9.91
N TYR A 38 8.04 -5.38 -9.38
CA TYR A 38 9.21 -5.50 -8.50
C TYR A 38 10.28 -6.39 -9.11
N GLY A 39 11.53 -6.22 -8.67
CA GLY A 39 12.70 -6.90 -9.20
C GLY A 39 12.74 -8.41 -8.97
N ASP A 40 11.97 -8.93 -8.02
CA ASP A 40 11.78 -10.35 -7.75
C ASP A 40 10.68 -11.00 -8.61
N GLY A 41 10.02 -10.22 -9.47
CA GLY A 41 8.90 -10.65 -10.30
C GLY A 41 7.52 -10.46 -9.65
N SER A 42 7.47 -9.97 -8.42
CA SER A 42 6.19 -9.62 -7.76
C SER A 42 5.50 -8.45 -8.47
N VAL A 43 4.18 -8.45 -8.42
CA VAL A 43 3.34 -7.37 -8.97
C VAL A 43 2.30 -6.96 -7.94
N ALA A 44 2.18 -5.68 -7.69
CA ALA A 44 1.11 -5.11 -6.87
C ALA A 44 0.14 -4.30 -7.73
N THR A 45 -1.14 -4.35 -7.38
CA THR A 45 -2.19 -3.55 -8.03
C THR A 45 -2.92 -2.75 -6.97
N LEU A 46 -3.04 -1.44 -7.19
CA LEU A 46 -3.80 -0.51 -6.37
C LEU A 46 -5.01 -0.01 -7.13
N THR A 47 -6.18 -0.13 -6.53
CA THR A 47 -7.36 0.63 -6.94
C THR A 47 -7.65 1.67 -5.87
N TYR A 48 -7.55 2.94 -6.24
CA TYR A 48 -7.91 4.07 -5.38
C TYR A 48 -9.12 4.77 -5.94
N THR A 49 -10.18 4.97 -5.14
CA THR A 49 -11.39 5.61 -5.62
C THR A 49 -12.13 6.37 -4.51
N ALA A 50 -12.51 7.61 -4.80
CA ALA A 50 -13.39 8.43 -3.98
C ALA A 50 -14.90 8.21 -4.27
N MET A 51 -15.23 7.33 -5.25
CA MET A 51 -16.61 7.08 -5.67
C MET A 51 -17.32 6.03 -4.82
N GLY A 52 -16.65 5.44 -3.83
CA GLY A 52 -17.21 4.40 -2.97
C GLY A 52 -18.24 4.90 -1.97
N SER A 53 -19.09 4.00 -1.48
CA SER A 53 -19.96 4.26 -0.34
C SER A 53 -19.15 4.31 0.96
N LYS A 54 -19.54 5.19 1.89
CA LYS A 54 -18.98 5.25 3.24
C LYS A 54 -19.31 4.01 4.09
N ASP A 55 -20.31 3.23 3.69
CA ASP A 55 -20.71 1.99 4.36
C ASP A 55 -19.84 0.80 3.91
N PHE A 56 -18.96 0.99 2.93
CA PHE A 56 -18.05 -0.03 2.44
C PHE A 56 -16.70 0.09 3.15
N PRO A 57 -16.04 -1.03 3.51
CA PRO A 57 -14.72 -1.00 4.14
C PRO A 57 -13.72 -0.17 3.32
N LYS A 58 -13.00 0.70 4.02
CA LYS A 58 -12.12 1.68 3.36
C LYS A 58 -10.90 1.03 2.73
N GLU A 59 -10.34 0.03 3.39
CA GLU A 59 -9.10 -0.58 2.98
C GLU A 59 -9.23 -2.10 2.96
N ARG A 60 -8.93 -2.70 1.81
CA ARG A 60 -8.92 -4.15 1.62
C ARG A 60 -7.69 -4.55 0.84
N MET A 61 -7.10 -5.67 1.21
CA MET A 61 -5.92 -6.19 0.53
C MET A 61 -5.97 -7.71 0.43
N GLU A 62 -5.51 -8.21 -0.69
CA GLU A 62 -5.28 -9.63 -0.92
C GLU A 62 -3.81 -9.84 -1.31
N VAL A 63 -3.14 -10.80 -0.66
CA VAL A 63 -1.78 -11.18 -0.99
C VAL A 63 -1.76 -12.66 -1.34
N TYR A 64 -1.31 -12.96 -2.55
CA TYR A 64 -1.21 -14.31 -3.10
C TYR A 64 0.24 -14.74 -3.10
N VAL A 65 0.59 -15.75 -2.33
CA VAL A 65 1.96 -16.26 -2.22
C VAL A 65 1.98 -17.76 -1.87
N ASP A 66 2.74 -18.54 -2.62
CA ASP A 66 3.01 -19.96 -2.35
C ASP A 66 1.76 -20.81 -2.01
N GLY A 67 0.70 -20.67 -2.79
CA GLY A 67 -0.55 -21.39 -2.61
C GLY A 67 -1.40 -20.91 -1.43
N LYS A 68 -1.06 -19.78 -0.82
CA LYS A 68 -1.83 -19.11 0.24
C LYS A 68 -2.39 -17.79 -0.24
N VAL A 69 -3.52 -17.41 0.34
CA VAL A 69 -4.11 -16.07 0.16
C VAL A 69 -4.32 -15.46 1.52
N PHE A 70 -3.71 -14.31 1.74
CA PHE A 70 -3.95 -13.47 2.91
C PHE A 70 -4.96 -12.40 2.50
N TYR A 71 -6.10 -12.35 3.17
CA TYR A 71 -7.13 -11.34 2.95
C TYR A 71 -7.22 -10.45 4.18
N LEU A 72 -6.96 -9.16 4.00
CA LEU A 72 -7.07 -8.13 5.03
C LEU A 72 -8.29 -7.26 4.76
N ASP A 73 -9.14 -7.11 5.76
CA ASP A 73 -10.33 -6.28 5.73
C ASP A 73 -10.22 -5.17 6.78
N ASN A 74 -10.09 -3.95 6.31
CA ASN A 74 -10.06 -2.69 7.07
C ASN A 74 -9.07 -2.67 8.26
N TYR A 75 -7.99 -3.46 8.20
CA TYR A 75 -7.07 -3.72 9.33
C TYR A 75 -7.73 -4.29 10.59
N GLU A 76 -8.99 -4.65 10.54
CA GLU A 76 -9.75 -5.22 11.65
C GLU A 76 -9.73 -6.75 11.62
N ARG A 77 -9.67 -7.33 10.44
CA ARG A 77 -9.67 -8.78 10.27
C ARG A 77 -8.71 -9.22 9.16
N MET A 78 -7.92 -10.24 9.46
CA MET A 78 -7.14 -10.96 8.46
C MET A 78 -7.54 -12.43 8.48
N THR A 79 -7.72 -13.02 7.30
CA THR A 79 -7.95 -14.46 7.11
C THR A 79 -6.89 -15.03 6.18
N VAL A 80 -6.60 -16.32 6.34
CA VAL A 80 -5.62 -17.04 5.51
C VAL A 80 -6.31 -18.24 4.87
N ALA A 81 -6.38 -18.26 3.55
CA ALA A 81 -6.77 -19.44 2.78
C ALA A 81 -5.51 -20.23 2.38
N GLY A 82 -5.58 -21.56 2.41
CA GLY A 82 -4.43 -22.43 2.14
C GLY A 82 -3.42 -22.55 3.29
N GLY A 83 -3.77 -22.09 4.48
CA GLY A 83 -2.91 -22.16 5.67
C GLY A 83 -3.69 -21.93 6.96
N ALA A 84 -2.94 -21.86 8.06
CA ALA A 84 -3.47 -21.45 9.36
C ALA A 84 -3.07 -20.01 9.67
N GLY A 85 -3.82 -19.36 10.55
CA GLY A 85 -3.55 -18.00 11.02
C GLY A 85 -4.69 -17.04 10.68
N GLY A 86 -4.47 -15.80 11.07
CA GLY A 86 -5.45 -14.73 10.97
C GLY A 86 -5.61 -14.02 12.30
N PHE A 87 -6.32 -12.90 12.28
CA PHE A 87 -6.69 -12.17 13.49
C PHE A 87 -8.01 -11.44 13.28
N GLU A 88 -8.63 -11.07 14.38
CA GLU A 88 -9.75 -10.14 14.42
C GLU A 88 -9.55 -9.19 15.62
N THR A 89 -9.75 -7.90 15.41
CA THR A 89 -9.62 -6.87 16.43
C THR A 89 -10.68 -5.80 16.27
N LYS A 90 -11.10 -5.20 17.38
CA LYS A 90 -11.95 -4.02 17.39
C LYS A 90 -11.16 -2.70 17.52
N ILE A 91 -9.86 -2.82 17.78
CA ILE A 91 -8.95 -1.69 17.96
C ILE A 91 -7.95 -1.74 16.82
N VAL A 92 -8.04 -0.78 15.92
CA VAL A 92 -7.09 -0.63 14.80
C VAL A 92 -5.93 0.24 15.28
N GLU A 93 -4.83 -0.41 15.61
CA GLU A 93 -3.57 0.29 15.87
C GLU A 93 -2.83 0.49 14.54
N LYS A 94 -2.56 1.74 14.19
CA LYS A 94 -1.90 2.10 12.92
C LYS A 94 -0.38 2.23 13.05
N GLY A 95 0.18 1.87 14.19
CA GLY A 95 1.62 1.88 14.42
C GLY A 95 2.27 3.26 14.54
N HIS A 96 1.48 4.34 14.66
CA HIS A 96 2.04 5.71 14.70
C HIS A 96 2.93 5.95 15.92
N PHE A 97 2.61 5.34 17.05
CA PHE A 97 3.42 5.47 18.25
C PHE A 97 4.75 4.73 18.08
N GLU A 98 4.71 3.50 17.61
CA GLU A 98 5.88 2.66 17.36
C GLU A 98 6.79 3.27 16.29
N GLU A 99 6.22 3.86 15.25
CA GLU A 99 6.96 4.58 14.22
C GLU A 99 7.77 5.72 14.81
N LEU A 100 7.13 6.59 15.61
CA LEU A 100 7.78 7.72 16.25
C LEU A 100 8.81 7.27 17.29
N GLU A 101 8.53 6.24 18.08
CA GLU A 101 9.46 5.70 19.07
C GLU A 101 10.71 5.12 18.39
N ASN A 102 10.54 4.31 17.35
CA ASN A 102 11.64 3.72 16.61
C ASN A 102 12.49 4.77 15.90
N PHE A 103 11.86 5.79 15.31
CA PHE A 103 12.56 6.91 14.70
C PHE A 103 13.36 7.71 15.75
N ALA A 104 12.74 8.05 16.87
CA ALA A 104 13.41 8.78 17.96
C ALA A 104 14.60 7.99 18.52
N ARG A 105 14.46 6.66 18.65
CA ARG A 105 15.55 5.78 19.08
C ARG A 105 16.71 5.80 18.10
N ALA A 106 16.44 5.66 16.79
CA ALA A 106 17.47 5.72 15.76
C ALA A 106 18.22 7.06 15.74
N VAL A 107 17.52 8.17 15.95
CA VAL A 107 18.15 9.50 16.06
C VAL A 107 19.01 9.62 17.32
N LYS A 108 18.55 9.12 18.47
CA LYS A 108 19.23 9.27 19.75
C LYS A 108 20.45 8.36 19.91
N GLU A 109 20.33 7.11 19.46
CA GLU A 109 21.35 6.08 19.71
C GLU A 109 22.29 5.90 18.53
N GLY A 110 21.94 6.45 17.37
CA GLY A 110 22.55 6.13 16.09
C GLY A 110 22.15 4.73 15.62
N GLY A 111 22.23 4.48 14.33
CA GLY A 111 21.90 3.16 13.78
C GLY A 111 21.11 3.27 12.49
N GLU A 112 20.61 2.13 12.03
CA GLU A 112 19.77 2.08 10.84
C GLU A 112 18.40 2.70 11.10
N TRP A 113 17.90 3.41 10.12
CA TRP A 113 16.55 3.97 10.17
C TRP A 113 15.52 2.85 10.08
N PRO A 114 14.38 2.96 10.77
CA PRO A 114 13.31 1.94 10.74
C PRO A 114 12.85 1.59 9.34
N ILE A 115 12.82 2.58 8.44
CA ILE A 115 12.58 2.42 7.00
C ILE A 115 13.83 2.94 6.28
N PRO A 116 14.52 2.14 5.47
CA PRO A 116 15.71 2.57 4.75
C PRO A 116 15.42 3.79 3.86
N LEU A 117 16.32 4.78 3.87
CA LEU A 117 16.16 6.00 3.06
C LEU A 117 15.95 5.69 1.57
N GLY A 118 16.65 4.68 1.04
CA GLY A 118 16.50 4.23 -0.34
C GLY A 118 15.07 3.80 -0.66
N GLN A 119 14.42 3.08 0.24
CA GLN A 119 13.03 2.66 0.08
C GLN A 119 12.06 3.85 0.14
N MET A 120 12.29 4.83 1.03
CA MET A 120 11.47 6.04 1.10
C MET A 120 11.55 6.86 -0.20
N ILE A 121 12.76 7.00 -0.76
CA ILE A 121 12.98 7.69 -2.04
C ILE A 121 12.29 6.94 -3.18
N GLU A 122 12.43 5.62 -3.24
CA GLU A 122 11.81 4.77 -4.26
C GLU A 122 10.29 4.90 -4.25
N VAL A 123 9.66 4.73 -3.11
CA VAL A 123 8.20 4.85 -2.96
C VAL A 123 7.71 6.25 -3.32
N SER A 124 8.46 7.29 -2.95
CA SER A 124 8.13 8.68 -3.32
C SER A 124 8.22 8.89 -4.83
N ARG A 125 9.25 8.35 -5.49
CA ARG A 125 9.41 8.39 -6.94
C ARG A 125 8.24 7.68 -7.64
N ASP A 126 7.89 6.48 -7.19
CA ASP A 126 6.79 5.70 -7.77
C ASP A 126 5.45 6.44 -7.62
N ALA A 127 5.21 7.09 -6.49
CA ALA A 127 4.01 7.91 -6.28
C ALA A 127 3.96 9.13 -7.22
N ILE A 128 5.09 9.81 -7.43
CA ILE A 128 5.21 10.94 -8.38
C ILE A 128 4.97 10.44 -9.81
N GLU A 129 5.55 9.31 -10.19
CA GLU A 129 5.38 8.73 -11.53
C GLU A 129 3.92 8.36 -11.79
N ILE A 130 3.22 7.77 -10.80
CA ILE A 130 1.76 7.54 -10.88
C ILE A 130 1.04 8.86 -11.16
N GLU A 131 1.29 9.88 -10.36
CA GLU A 131 0.64 11.20 -10.51
C GLU A 131 0.88 11.81 -11.89
N GLU A 132 2.08 11.68 -12.45
CA GLU A 132 2.41 12.17 -13.79
C GLU A 132 1.64 11.43 -14.88
N GLN A 133 1.53 10.11 -14.79
CA GLN A 133 0.75 9.30 -15.73
C GLN A 133 -0.76 9.60 -15.67
N LEU A 134 -1.28 10.02 -14.51
CA LEU A 134 -2.69 10.39 -14.37
C LEU A 134 -3.04 11.75 -15.01
N LYS A 135 -2.04 12.60 -15.25
CA LYS A 135 -2.23 13.90 -15.93
C LYS A 135 -2.39 13.77 -17.44
N SER A 136 -1.93 12.67 -18.02
CA SER A 136 -2.05 12.37 -19.44
C SER A 136 -3.42 11.76 -19.76
#